data_9b1b0f9e5ea1d12383d0c632b6b06014
#
_entry.id   9b1b0f9e5ea1d12383d0c632b6b06014
#
_cell.length_a   1.000
_cell.length_b   1.000
_cell.length_c   1.000
_cell.angle_alpha   90.00
_cell.angle_beta   90.00
_cell.angle_gamma   90.00
#
_symmetry.space_group_name_H-M   'P 1'
#
loop_
_entity.id
_entity.type
_entity.pdbx_description
1 polymer ?
#
loop_
_entity_poly.entity_id
_entity_poly.type
_entity_poly.pdbx_seq_one_letter_code
_entity_poly.pdbx_strand_id
1 'polypeptide(L)'
;MRKPYILMSLLVLSTLLSACSTVSGSPASQSAPAPDEVLATSIGTYENRTLLVPDGRLALTALHIGKDYQGKPMFYVLFELTNTTEKTQNIQLMIQSFMEVSQTVHGKAQNLQYAVLTDSPFQDKLDRLADEINPGETIQGAYPYEFINENKPVHFKFRDRLLSLDEPIASEEITITEKSLVR
;
A
#
# COMPACT_ATOMS: atom_id res chain seq x y z
N MET A 1 20.25 31.50 33.74
CA MET A 1 21.23 32.16 32.85
C MET A 1 20.53 32.41 31.51
N ARG A 2 20.27 33.68 31.24
CA ARG A 2 19.60 34.17 30.02
C ARG A 2 20.66 34.51 29.00
N LYS A 3 20.51 34.12 27.73
CA LYS A 3 21.30 34.65 26.61
C LYS A 3 20.38 35.18 25.51
N PRO A 4 20.78 36.26 24.87
CA PRO A 4 19.88 37.16 24.15
C PRO A 4 19.78 36.86 22.62
N TYR A 5 18.71 37.40 22.06
CA TYR A 5 18.38 37.48 20.66
C TYR A 5 19.32 38.43 19.90
N ILE A 6 19.68 38.07 18.68
CA ILE A 6 20.20 39.02 17.68
C ILE A 6 19.26 38.99 16.48
N LEU A 7 18.51 40.08 16.37
CA LEU A 7 17.82 40.51 15.16
C LEU A 7 18.89 41.07 14.19
N MET A 8 18.86 40.65 12.96
CA MET A 8 19.55 41.35 11.88
C MET A 8 18.63 41.52 10.68
N SER A 9 18.02 42.73 10.66
CA SER A 9 17.34 43.29 9.48
C SER A 9 18.37 43.60 8.41
N LEU A 10 18.11 43.23 7.17
CA LEU A 10 18.75 43.86 6.03
C LEU A 10 17.70 44.17 4.97
N LEU A 11 17.48 45.48 4.85
CA LEU A 11 16.67 46.18 3.88
C LEU A 11 17.55 46.40 2.64
N VAL A 12 17.14 45.99 1.46
CA VAL A 12 17.72 46.47 0.21
C VAL A 12 16.60 46.90 -0.72
N LEU A 13 16.69 48.15 -1.04
CA LEU A 13 15.86 49.02 -1.83
C LEU A 13 16.35 49.04 -3.26
N SER A 14 15.45 49.42 -4.19
CA SER A 14 15.68 49.98 -5.54
C SER A 14 15.74 48.93 -6.66
N THR A 15 15.24 49.20 -7.86
CA THR A 15 14.88 50.41 -8.60
C THR A 15 13.92 50.05 -9.75
N LEU A 16 13.00 50.95 -10.00
CA LEU A 16 12.13 51.03 -11.19
C LEU A 16 12.95 51.38 -12.43
N LEU A 17 12.75 50.69 -13.53
CA LEU A 17 13.03 51.22 -14.87
C LEU A 17 11.85 50.87 -15.79
N SER A 18 11.08 51.89 -16.11
CA SER A 18 10.13 51.93 -17.20
C SER A 18 10.89 51.90 -18.54
N ALA A 19 10.43 51.05 -19.43
CA ALA A 19 10.64 51.23 -20.86
C ALA A 19 9.38 50.82 -21.61
N CYS A 20 8.64 51.79 -22.09
CA CYS A 20 7.65 51.63 -23.15
C CYS A 20 8.33 51.24 -24.44
N SER A 21 7.86 50.23 -25.10
CA SER A 21 8.00 50.06 -26.56
C SER A 21 6.73 49.38 -27.08
N THR A 22 5.95 50.16 -27.80
CA THR A 22 4.87 49.73 -28.68
C THR A 22 5.43 49.01 -29.87
N VAL A 23 5.01 47.75 -30.13
CA VAL A 23 4.91 47.23 -31.51
C VAL A 23 3.80 46.19 -31.54
N SER A 24 2.92 46.38 -32.47
CA SER A 24 1.82 45.56 -32.94
C SER A 24 2.25 44.17 -33.36
N GLY A 25 1.36 43.20 -33.16
CA GLY A 25 1.39 41.92 -33.88
C GLY A 25 1.17 40.74 -32.97
N SER A 26 -0.11 40.45 -32.64
CA SER A 26 -0.48 39.09 -32.20
C SER A 26 -0.24 38.07 -33.32
N PRO A 27 0.29 36.93 -32.96
CA PRO A 27 -0.48 35.72 -33.21
C PRO A 27 -0.88 35.07 -31.89
N ALA A 28 -2.12 34.66 -31.86
CA ALA A 28 -2.68 33.88 -30.80
C ALA A 28 -1.76 32.68 -30.47
N SER A 29 -1.13 32.77 -29.31
CA SER A 29 -0.50 31.59 -28.70
C SER A 29 -1.62 30.63 -28.33
N GLN A 30 -1.91 29.71 -29.23
CA GLN A 30 -2.63 28.51 -28.88
C GLN A 30 -1.79 27.86 -27.78
N SER A 31 -2.30 27.95 -26.54
CA SER A 31 -1.84 27.09 -25.48
C SER A 31 -1.99 25.67 -25.98
N ALA A 32 -0.88 24.98 -26.20
CA ALA A 32 -0.92 23.52 -26.39
C ALA A 32 -1.70 22.95 -25.23
N PRO A 33 -2.66 22.06 -25.48
CA PRO A 33 -3.34 21.35 -24.39
C PRO A 33 -2.25 20.74 -23.53
N ALA A 34 -2.35 20.93 -22.21
CA ALA A 34 -1.56 20.20 -21.25
C ALA A 34 -1.62 18.72 -21.63
N PRO A 35 -0.51 17.98 -21.63
CA PRO A 35 -0.58 16.55 -21.86
C PRO A 35 -1.60 16.01 -20.86
N ASP A 36 -2.64 15.34 -21.37
CA ASP A 36 -3.55 14.57 -20.55
C ASP A 36 -2.67 13.72 -19.63
N GLU A 37 -2.73 13.97 -18.33
CA GLU A 37 -2.20 13.06 -17.35
C GLU A 37 -2.93 11.75 -17.57
N VAL A 38 -2.34 10.84 -18.33
CA VAL A 38 -2.80 9.48 -18.43
C VAL A 38 -2.61 8.91 -17.04
N LEU A 39 -3.69 8.93 -16.26
CA LEU A 39 -3.73 8.25 -14.97
C LEU A 39 -3.27 6.81 -15.23
N ALA A 40 -2.13 6.47 -14.65
CA ALA A 40 -1.56 5.15 -14.83
C ALA A 40 -2.55 4.14 -14.27
N THR A 41 -3.17 3.36 -15.14
CA THR A 41 -4.13 2.33 -14.74
C THR A 41 -3.37 1.16 -14.11
N SER A 42 -3.86 0.64 -12.99
CA SER A 42 -3.32 -0.58 -12.37
C SER A 42 -3.34 -1.73 -13.37
N ILE A 43 -2.22 -2.46 -13.48
CA ILE A 43 -2.05 -3.54 -14.46
C ILE A 43 -2.09 -4.87 -13.72
N GLY A 44 -3.10 -5.71 -14.02
CA GLY A 44 -3.20 -7.04 -13.46
C GLY A 44 -4.60 -7.63 -13.54
N THR A 45 -4.74 -8.84 -13.02
CA THR A 45 -6.02 -9.55 -12.90
C THR A 45 -6.15 -10.14 -11.50
N TYR A 46 -7.39 -10.30 -11.05
CA TYR A 46 -7.71 -10.98 -9.79
C TYR A 46 -8.84 -11.97 -10.00
N GLU A 47 -8.52 -13.25 -9.84
CA GLU A 47 -9.49 -14.33 -10.00
C GLU A 47 -9.21 -15.43 -8.97
N ASN A 48 -10.26 -16.03 -8.43
CA ASN A 48 -10.16 -17.14 -7.48
C ASN A 48 -9.16 -16.86 -6.34
N ARG A 49 -9.20 -15.64 -5.78
CA ARG A 49 -8.28 -15.14 -4.73
C ARG A 49 -6.80 -15.15 -5.12
N THR A 50 -6.54 -15.05 -6.39
CA THR A 50 -5.20 -14.95 -6.94
C THR A 50 -5.06 -13.66 -7.71
N LEU A 51 -4.16 -12.80 -7.26
CA LEU A 51 -3.70 -11.61 -7.94
C LEU A 51 -2.55 -11.99 -8.87
N LEU A 52 -2.62 -11.56 -10.12
CA LEU A 52 -1.53 -11.64 -11.10
C LEU A 52 -1.20 -10.23 -11.55
N VAL A 53 0.02 -9.81 -11.31
CA VAL A 53 0.58 -8.50 -11.72
C VAL A 53 1.95 -8.73 -12.37
N PRO A 54 2.50 -7.72 -13.09
CA PRO A 54 3.81 -7.86 -13.73
C PRO A 54 4.91 -8.29 -12.76
N ASP A 55 4.87 -7.80 -11.52
CA ASP A 55 5.92 -8.03 -10.53
C ASP A 55 5.73 -9.30 -9.70
N GLY A 56 4.57 -9.96 -9.79
CA GLY A 56 4.33 -11.15 -8.98
C GLY A 56 2.96 -11.78 -9.10
N ARG A 57 2.82 -12.89 -8.38
CA ARG A 57 1.57 -13.60 -8.15
C ARG A 57 1.35 -13.74 -6.65
N LEU A 58 0.20 -13.30 -6.16
CA LEU A 58 -0.24 -13.47 -4.77
C LEU A 58 -1.53 -14.30 -4.74
N ALA A 59 -1.50 -15.48 -4.15
CA ALA A 59 -2.68 -16.30 -3.93
C ALA A 59 -3.00 -16.38 -2.45
N LEU A 60 -4.20 -15.98 -2.04
CA LEU A 60 -4.69 -16.16 -0.67
C LEU A 60 -5.16 -17.61 -0.51
N THR A 61 -4.54 -18.34 0.40
CA THR A 61 -4.80 -19.78 0.60
C THR A 61 -5.74 -20.06 1.76
N ALA A 62 -5.66 -19.28 2.85
CA ALA A 62 -6.56 -19.41 3.99
C ALA A 62 -6.59 -18.13 4.84
N LEU A 63 -7.64 -18.00 5.66
CA LEU A 63 -7.71 -17.03 6.75
C LEU A 63 -7.92 -17.82 8.06
N HIS A 64 -7.16 -17.50 9.10
CA HIS A 64 -7.28 -18.13 10.41
C HIS A 64 -7.43 -17.09 11.50
N ILE A 65 -8.39 -17.30 12.41
CA ILE A 65 -8.48 -16.51 13.64
C ILE A 65 -7.45 -17.02 14.64
N GLY A 66 -6.79 -16.10 15.31
CA GLY A 66 -5.84 -16.34 16.37
C GLY A 66 -6.00 -15.34 17.51
N LYS A 67 -4.99 -15.27 18.35
CA LYS A 67 -4.88 -14.29 19.42
C LYS A 67 -3.51 -13.63 19.37
N ASP A 68 -3.47 -12.34 19.66
CA ASP A 68 -2.24 -11.58 19.83
C ASP A 68 -1.56 -11.92 21.19
N TYR A 69 -0.44 -11.26 21.48
CA TYR A 69 0.30 -11.42 22.73
C TYR A 69 -0.47 -10.98 23.99
N GLN A 70 -1.55 -10.21 23.83
CA GLN A 70 -2.47 -9.80 24.90
C GLN A 70 -3.72 -10.66 24.99
N GLY A 71 -3.85 -11.67 24.12
CA GLY A 71 -5.02 -12.54 24.03
C GLY A 71 -6.21 -11.93 23.29
N LYS A 72 -6.02 -10.79 22.59
CA LYS A 72 -7.07 -10.17 21.77
C LYS A 72 -7.22 -10.93 20.45
N PRO A 73 -8.44 -11.00 19.90
CA PRO A 73 -8.67 -11.57 18.59
C PRO A 73 -7.85 -10.90 17.49
N MET A 74 -7.26 -11.70 16.63
CA MET A 74 -6.54 -11.31 15.43
C MET A 74 -6.75 -12.36 14.35
N PHE A 75 -6.24 -12.14 13.14
CA PHE A 75 -6.29 -13.15 12.09
C PHE A 75 -5.02 -13.20 11.27
N TYR A 76 -4.76 -14.38 10.72
CA TYR A 76 -3.69 -14.62 9.76
C TYR A 76 -4.26 -14.66 8.35
N VAL A 77 -3.58 -14.02 7.42
CA VAL A 77 -3.73 -14.22 5.98
C VAL A 77 -2.63 -15.18 5.55
N LEU A 78 -2.98 -16.41 5.19
CA LEU A 78 -2.05 -17.37 4.61
C LEU A 78 -2.03 -17.19 3.10
N PHE A 79 -0.84 -17.25 2.50
CA PHE A 79 -0.67 -16.97 1.10
C PHE A 79 0.46 -17.78 0.45
N GLU A 80 0.40 -17.86 -0.87
CA GLU A 80 1.53 -18.18 -1.75
C GLU A 80 1.92 -16.92 -2.50
N LEU A 81 3.22 -16.60 -2.51
CA LEU A 81 3.80 -15.47 -3.23
C LEU A 81 4.85 -15.96 -4.21
N THR A 82 4.74 -15.52 -5.47
CA THR A 82 5.75 -15.77 -6.51
C THR A 82 6.33 -14.44 -6.95
N ASN A 83 7.66 -14.34 -6.99
CA ASN A 83 8.36 -13.21 -7.60
C ASN A 83 8.54 -13.47 -9.10
N THR A 84 7.88 -12.67 -9.95
CA THR A 84 8.00 -12.77 -11.41
C THR A 84 8.98 -11.76 -11.99
N THR A 85 9.59 -10.92 -11.15
CA THR A 85 10.62 -9.97 -11.60
C THR A 85 11.96 -10.65 -11.86
N GLU A 86 12.87 -9.95 -12.51
CA GLU A 86 14.26 -10.41 -12.74
C GLU A 86 15.18 -10.12 -11.54
N LYS A 87 14.66 -9.57 -10.45
CA LYS A 87 15.44 -9.16 -9.27
C LYS A 87 14.91 -9.83 -8.01
N THR A 88 15.82 -10.10 -7.09
CA THR A 88 15.45 -10.48 -5.72
C THR A 88 14.64 -9.37 -5.06
N GLN A 89 13.56 -9.74 -4.38
CA GLN A 89 12.61 -8.84 -3.75
C GLN A 89 12.47 -9.17 -2.25
N ASN A 90 12.11 -8.18 -1.44
CA ASN A 90 11.74 -8.41 -0.05
C ASN A 90 10.28 -8.87 0.02
N ILE A 91 10.03 -9.99 0.70
CA ILE A 91 8.70 -10.63 0.78
C ILE A 91 7.67 -9.68 1.42
N GLN A 92 8.01 -9.04 2.54
CA GLN A 92 7.09 -8.15 3.24
C GLN A 92 6.69 -6.95 2.38
N LEU A 93 7.63 -6.36 1.66
CA LEU A 93 7.34 -5.23 0.76
C LEU A 93 6.46 -5.64 -0.41
N MET A 94 6.67 -6.83 -0.98
CA MET A 94 5.81 -7.35 -2.05
C MET A 94 4.37 -7.53 -1.57
N ILE A 95 4.17 -8.16 -0.40
CA ILE A 95 2.83 -8.34 0.17
C ILE A 95 2.14 -7.00 0.39
N GLN A 96 2.83 -6.02 0.98
CA GLN A 96 2.29 -4.67 1.23
C GLN A 96 2.01 -3.91 -0.08
N SER A 97 2.75 -4.20 -1.15
CA SER A 97 2.48 -3.62 -2.47
C SER A 97 1.22 -4.20 -3.11
N PHE A 98 0.98 -5.48 -2.91
CA PHE A 98 -0.09 -6.21 -3.59
C PHE A 98 -1.41 -6.20 -2.83
N MET A 99 -1.39 -6.01 -1.51
CA MET A 99 -2.57 -6.16 -0.68
C MET A 99 -2.64 -5.10 0.43
N GLU A 100 -3.71 -4.33 0.41
CA GLU A 100 -4.12 -3.43 1.49
C GLU A 100 -5.29 -4.06 2.25
N VAL A 101 -5.21 -4.09 3.58
CA VAL A 101 -6.22 -4.70 4.44
C VAL A 101 -6.76 -3.67 5.42
N SER A 102 -8.08 -3.50 5.47
CA SER A 102 -8.72 -2.45 6.25
C SER A 102 -10.05 -2.90 6.85
N GLN A 103 -10.57 -2.14 7.81
CA GLN A 103 -11.94 -2.22 8.31
C GLN A 103 -12.61 -0.85 8.29
N THR A 104 -13.92 -0.82 8.07
CA THR A 104 -14.70 0.41 8.18
C THR A 104 -15.11 0.67 9.63
N VAL A 105 -14.60 1.78 10.19
CA VAL A 105 -14.90 2.23 11.56
C VAL A 105 -15.45 3.66 11.49
N HIS A 106 -16.64 3.86 12.07
CA HIS A 106 -17.33 5.16 12.01
C HIS A 106 -17.47 5.73 10.58
N GLY A 107 -17.71 4.85 9.59
CA GLY A 107 -17.88 5.24 8.18
C GLY A 107 -16.57 5.57 7.45
N LYS A 108 -15.40 5.32 8.04
CA LYS A 108 -14.09 5.55 7.43
C LYS A 108 -13.29 4.24 7.37
N ALA A 109 -12.64 3.99 6.24
CA ALA A 109 -11.69 2.89 6.12
C ALA A 109 -10.45 3.19 6.98
N GLN A 110 -10.02 2.21 7.76
CA GLN A 110 -8.81 2.25 8.58
C GLN A 110 -7.99 1.00 8.29
N ASN A 111 -6.74 1.19 7.88
CA ASN A 111 -5.83 0.09 7.60
C ASN A 111 -5.52 -0.68 8.87
N LEU A 112 -5.55 -2.00 8.76
CA LEU A 112 -5.24 -2.88 9.88
C LEU A 112 -3.73 -2.92 10.12
N GLN A 113 -3.36 -3.05 11.39
CA GLN A 113 -1.97 -3.11 11.81
C GLN A 113 -1.49 -4.56 11.88
N TYR A 114 -0.17 -4.73 11.80
CA TYR A 114 0.50 -6.00 12.07
C TYR A 114 0.28 -6.42 13.53
N ALA A 115 -0.23 -7.64 13.75
CA ALA A 115 -0.43 -8.17 15.09
C ALA A 115 0.89 -8.66 15.70
N VAL A 116 1.20 -8.23 16.92
CA VAL A 116 2.36 -8.71 17.66
C VAL A 116 2.01 -10.03 18.34
N LEU A 117 2.88 -11.03 18.18
CA LEU A 117 2.66 -12.40 18.63
C LEU A 117 3.77 -12.85 19.59
N THR A 118 3.43 -13.73 20.53
CA THR A 118 4.43 -14.44 21.36
C THR A 118 4.75 -15.80 20.74
N ASP A 119 3.68 -16.51 20.34
CA ASP A 119 3.74 -17.82 19.71
C ASP A 119 2.72 -17.88 18.56
N SER A 120 3.04 -18.63 17.52
CA SER A 120 2.15 -18.77 16.37
C SER A 120 2.18 -20.21 15.84
N PRO A 121 1.01 -20.78 15.49
CA PRO A 121 0.97 -22.05 14.77
C PRO A 121 1.55 -21.95 13.34
N PHE A 122 1.85 -20.74 12.88
CA PHE A 122 2.40 -20.44 11.56
C PHE A 122 3.77 -19.78 11.65
N GLN A 123 4.54 -20.04 12.72
CA GLN A 123 5.82 -19.35 12.95
C GLN A 123 6.76 -19.46 11.75
N ASP A 124 6.92 -20.65 11.18
CA ASP A 124 7.77 -20.88 10.00
C ASP A 124 7.40 -19.98 8.81
N LYS A 125 6.09 -19.69 8.66
CA LYS A 125 5.56 -18.84 7.59
C LYS A 125 5.69 -17.35 7.91
N LEU A 126 5.62 -16.98 9.19
CA LEU A 126 5.84 -15.60 9.64
C LEU A 126 7.31 -15.20 9.50
N ASP A 127 8.22 -16.10 9.84
CA ASP A 127 9.67 -15.87 9.75
C ASP A 127 10.09 -15.56 8.30
N ARG A 128 9.40 -16.14 7.32
CA ARG A 128 9.63 -15.85 5.90
C ARG A 128 9.38 -14.40 5.50
N LEU A 129 8.59 -13.63 6.26
CA LEU A 129 8.33 -12.22 5.92
C LEU A 129 9.58 -11.36 5.92
N ALA A 130 10.58 -11.70 6.73
CA ALA A 130 11.85 -10.98 6.81
C ALA A 130 12.83 -11.36 5.70
N ASP A 131 12.56 -12.44 4.98
CA ASP A 131 13.43 -12.98 3.94
C ASP A 131 13.28 -12.24 2.61
N GLU A 132 14.17 -12.60 1.69
CA GLU A 132 14.11 -12.24 0.28
C GLU A 132 13.58 -13.42 -0.55
N ILE A 133 12.94 -13.11 -1.68
CA ILE A 133 12.44 -14.07 -2.65
C ILE A 133 13.15 -13.85 -4.00
N ASN A 134 13.76 -14.89 -4.54
CA ASN A 134 14.50 -14.83 -5.78
C ASN A 134 13.58 -14.81 -7.02
N PRO A 135 14.08 -14.36 -8.19
CA PRO A 135 13.35 -14.47 -9.45
C PRO A 135 12.81 -15.87 -9.70
N GLY A 136 11.51 -15.97 -10.00
CA GLY A 136 10.81 -17.23 -10.26
C GLY A 136 10.51 -18.09 -9.03
N GLU A 137 10.99 -17.73 -7.86
CA GLU A 137 10.71 -18.46 -6.62
C GLU A 137 9.27 -18.27 -6.16
N THR A 138 8.68 -19.32 -5.57
CA THR A 138 7.39 -19.29 -4.90
C THR A 138 7.56 -19.70 -3.45
N ILE A 139 7.01 -18.92 -2.53
CA ILE A 139 7.04 -19.20 -1.10
C ILE A 139 5.61 -19.26 -0.52
N GLN A 140 5.47 -19.96 0.60
CA GLN A 140 4.30 -19.86 1.45
C GLN A 140 4.62 -18.97 2.64
N GLY A 141 3.69 -18.06 2.96
CA GLY A 141 3.83 -17.12 4.08
C GLY A 141 2.53 -16.95 4.84
N ALA A 142 2.65 -16.25 5.97
CA ALA A 142 1.52 -15.80 6.78
C ALA A 142 1.72 -14.33 7.13
N TYR A 143 0.64 -13.54 7.09
CA TYR A 143 0.66 -12.14 7.54
C TYR A 143 -0.42 -11.94 8.61
N PRO A 144 -0.05 -11.55 9.84
CA PRO A 144 -0.98 -11.40 10.95
C PRO A 144 -1.52 -9.97 11.00
N TYR A 145 -2.84 -9.83 11.17
CA TYR A 145 -3.52 -8.54 11.29
C TYR A 145 -4.31 -8.45 12.60
N GLU A 146 -4.22 -7.30 13.28
CA GLU A 146 -5.10 -6.98 14.40
C GLU A 146 -6.49 -6.59 13.88
N PHE A 147 -7.56 -7.11 14.51
CA PHE A 147 -8.89 -6.57 14.29
C PHE A 147 -9.05 -5.23 15.03
N ILE A 148 -9.65 -4.24 14.37
CA ILE A 148 -10.21 -3.07 15.06
C ILE A 148 -11.54 -3.49 15.70
N ASN A 149 -12.32 -4.34 15.01
CA ASN A 149 -13.56 -4.92 15.50
C ASN A 149 -13.77 -6.29 14.85
N GLU A 150 -13.68 -7.37 15.65
CA GLU A 150 -13.80 -8.76 15.17
C GLU A 150 -15.18 -9.11 14.56
N ASN A 151 -16.22 -8.33 14.90
CA ASN A 151 -17.58 -8.54 14.41
C ASN A 151 -17.86 -7.76 13.10
N LYS A 152 -16.86 -7.09 12.54
CA LYS A 152 -16.99 -6.33 11.29
C LYS A 152 -16.23 -7.02 10.17
N PRO A 153 -16.74 -6.93 8.94
CA PRO A 153 -16.02 -7.45 7.79
C PRO A 153 -14.68 -6.76 7.59
N VAL A 154 -13.76 -7.48 6.98
CA VAL A 154 -12.44 -7.02 6.57
C VAL A 154 -12.48 -6.77 5.07
N HIS A 155 -11.97 -5.63 4.66
CA HIS A 155 -11.87 -5.24 3.26
C HIS A 155 -10.44 -5.47 2.77
N PHE A 156 -10.31 -6.23 1.71
CA PHE A 156 -9.06 -6.47 0.98
C PHE A 156 -9.10 -5.66 -0.31
N LYS A 157 -8.05 -4.91 -0.59
CA LYS A 157 -7.83 -4.26 -1.88
C LYS A 157 -6.54 -4.78 -2.49
N PHE A 158 -6.62 -5.18 -3.75
CA PHE A 158 -5.51 -5.75 -4.49
C PHE A 158 -5.00 -4.75 -5.51
N ARG A 159 -3.68 -4.57 -5.55
CA ARG A 159 -2.99 -3.56 -6.37
C ARG A 159 -1.76 -4.17 -7.02
N ASP A 160 -1.19 -3.45 -7.98
CA ASP A 160 0.06 -3.83 -8.65
C ASP A 160 1.31 -3.20 -8.00
N ARG A 161 1.14 -2.23 -7.10
CA ARG A 161 2.24 -1.49 -6.47
C ARG A 161 1.85 -0.81 -5.17
N LEU A 162 2.86 -0.53 -4.36
CA LEU A 162 2.72 0.19 -3.10
C LEU A 162 2.31 1.65 -3.34
N LEU A 163 1.44 2.15 -2.47
CA LEU A 163 0.99 3.55 -2.47
C LEU A 163 0.39 4.03 -3.80
N SER A 164 -0.18 3.12 -4.58
CA SER A 164 -0.93 3.50 -5.77
C SER A 164 -2.17 4.32 -5.36
N LEU A 165 -2.36 5.47 -6.01
CA LEU A 165 -3.57 6.28 -5.91
C LEU A 165 -4.64 5.82 -6.91
N ASP A 166 -4.29 4.90 -7.78
CA ASP A 166 -5.18 4.35 -8.78
C ASP A 166 -6.25 3.46 -8.15
N GLU A 167 -7.33 3.23 -8.87
CA GLU A 167 -8.33 2.25 -8.47
C GLU A 167 -7.69 0.87 -8.30
N PRO A 168 -8.07 0.11 -7.27
CA PRO A 168 -7.53 -1.23 -7.06
C PRO A 168 -7.96 -2.15 -8.21
N ILE A 169 -7.11 -3.14 -8.54
CA ILE A 169 -7.43 -4.20 -9.52
C ILE A 169 -8.68 -4.96 -9.08
N ALA A 170 -8.80 -5.20 -7.77
CA ALA A 170 -9.97 -5.83 -7.17
C ALA A 170 -10.15 -5.42 -5.72
N SER A 171 -11.36 -5.57 -5.22
CA SER A 171 -11.69 -5.42 -3.80
C SER A 171 -12.58 -6.58 -3.37
N GLU A 172 -12.32 -7.13 -2.19
CA GLU A 172 -13.11 -8.21 -1.60
C GLU A 172 -13.45 -7.85 -0.14
N GLU A 173 -14.70 -8.10 0.27
CA GLU A 173 -15.15 -7.94 1.65
C GLU A 173 -15.41 -9.31 2.25
N ILE A 174 -14.76 -9.63 3.37
CA ILE A 174 -14.84 -10.96 3.99
C ILE A 174 -15.18 -10.82 5.48
N THR A 175 -16.23 -11.47 5.92
CA THR A 175 -16.45 -11.72 7.35
C THR A 175 -15.60 -12.93 7.76
N ILE A 176 -14.59 -12.70 8.58
CA ILE A 176 -13.68 -13.76 8.99
C ILE A 176 -14.29 -14.51 10.17
N THR A 177 -14.50 -15.81 10.01
CA THR A 177 -15.01 -16.72 11.02
C THR A 177 -14.08 -17.92 11.13
N GLU A 178 -14.20 -18.73 12.19
CA GLU A 178 -13.40 -19.96 12.35
C GLU A 178 -13.51 -20.92 11.15
N LYS A 179 -14.58 -20.79 10.35
CA LYS A 179 -14.81 -21.58 9.13
C LYS A 179 -14.39 -20.88 7.85
N SER A 180 -13.88 -19.64 7.93
CA SER A 180 -13.52 -18.87 6.77
C SER A 180 -12.25 -19.43 6.14
N LEU A 181 -12.43 -20.11 5.00
CA LEU A 181 -11.37 -20.45 4.07
C LEU A 181 -10.42 -21.57 4.44
N VAL A 182 -10.94 -22.77 4.41
CA VAL A 182 -10.12 -23.92 4.03
C VAL A 182 -10.51 -24.28 2.59
N ARG A 183 -9.56 -24.19 1.67
CA ARG A 183 -9.65 -24.85 0.37
C ARG A 183 -9.30 -26.29 0.50
#